data_f668a78b3824be277555f3853c9c759a
#
_entry.id   f668a78b3824be277555f3853c9c759a
#
_cell.length_a   1.000
_cell.length_b   1.000
_cell.length_c   1.000
_cell.angle_alpha   90.00
_cell.angle_beta   90.00
_cell.angle_gamma   90.00
#
_symmetry.space_group_name_H-M   'P 1'
#
loop_
_entity.id
_entity.type
_entity.pdbx_description
1 polymer ?
#
loop_
_entity_poly.entity_id
_entity_poly.type
_entity_poly.pdbx_seq_one_letter_code
_entity_poly.pdbx_strand_id
1 'polypeptide(L)'
;ALSGCALLYPNWGTSAKPSDSAVPSNSASESASPSESASPSVSPSVAKQNAQINVIEAMADTGSGTLLVVAEVTNVSETGGKCVISVTAGAVAKSVTVNAEANAASTQCFPANIPLAGLPKGAGKVSITYNSTGYQGTLSNYAVTIP
;
A
#
# COMPACT_ATOMS: atom_id res chain seq x y z
N ALA A 1 33.28 16.82 -32.54
CA ALA A 1 32.81 15.60 -33.18
C ALA A 1 31.92 14.84 -32.21
N LEU A 2 30.65 14.91 -32.46
CA LEU A 2 29.62 14.24 -31.70
C LEU A 2 29.11 13.08 -32.55
N SER A 3 29.37 11.87 -32.12
CA SER A 3 28.78 10.68 -32.73
C SER A 3 27.63 10.19 -31.89
N GLY A 4 26.46 10.30 -32.47
CA GLY A 4 25.23 9.75 -31.95
C GLY A 4 25.19 8.24 -32.08
N CYS A 5 24.64 7.59 -31.06
CA CYS A 5 24.16 6.23 -31.16
C CYS A 5 22.64 6.25 -31.15
N ALA A 6 22.10 6.33 -32.34
CA ALA A 6 20.79 5.80 -32.66
C ALA A 6 20.97 4.33 -33.00
N LEU A 7 20.05 3.53 -32.61
CA LEU A 7 19.75 2.15 -32.98
C LEU A 7 19.56 1.32 -31.68
N LEU A 8 18.41 0.79 -31.44
CA LEU A 8 17.81 -0.28 -32.19
C LEU A 8 16.32 -0.40 -31.87
N TYR A 9 15.50 -0.07 -32.81
CA TYR A 9 14.15 -0.63 -32.88
C TYR A 9 14.19 -1.75 -33.96
N PRO A 10 14.02 -2.98 -33.58
CA PRO A 10 13.65 -3.98 -34.56
C PRO A 10 12.15 -4.02 -34.76
N ASN A 11 11.75 -3.52 -35.88
CA ASN A 11 10.77 -4.11 -36.78
C ASN A 11 9.46 -4.63 -36.17
N TRP A 12 8.46 -3.79 -36.19
CA TRP A 12 7.07 -4.19 -36.16
C TRP A 12 6.55 -4.23 -37.59
N GLY A 13 6.31 -5.40 -38.08
CA GLY A 13 5.62 -5.54 -39.33
C GLY A 13 5.68 -6.96 -39.84
N THR A 14 4.67 -7.73 -39.57
CA THR A 14 4.07 -8.58 -40.59
C THR A 14 2.70 -9.03 -40.15
N SER A 15 1.75 -8.50 -40.83
CA SER A 15 0.40 -8.99 -40.93
C SER A 15 0.38 -10.44 -41.40
N ALA A 16 -0.24 -11.30 -40.67
CA ALA A 16 -0.77 -12.52 -41.24
C ALA A 16 -2.29 -12.53 -41.00
N LYS A 17 -2.98 -12.40 -42.11
CA LYS A 17 -4.41 -12.42 -42.23
C LYS A 17 -4.91 -13.84 -42.04
N PRO A 18 -6.04 -14.05 -41.38
CA PRO A 18 -6.62 -15.37 -41.21
C PRO A 18 -7.41 -15.77 -42.46
N SER A 19 -7.29 -16.99 -42.82
CA SER A 19 -8.19 -17.63 -43.77
C SER A 19 -9.35 -18.27 -43.05
N ASP A 20 -10.51 -17.95 -43.57
CA ASP A 20 -11.78 -18.56 -43.42
C ASP A 20 -11.75 -20.10 -43.49
N SER A 21 -12.54 -20.73 -42.72
CA SER A 21 -13.56 -21.62 -43.22
C SER A 21 -14.30 -22.40 -42.14
N ALA A 22 -15.58 -22.22 -42.24
CA ALA A 22 -16.65 -23.22 -42.11
C ALA A 22 -17.10 -23.66 -40.73
N VAL A 23 -18.28 -23.19 -40.48
CA VAL A 23 -19.31 -23.78 -39.65
C VAL A 23 -19.75 -25.12 -40.30
N PRO A 24 -20.10 -26.13 -39.49
CA PRO A 24 -21.47 -26.54 -39.51
C PRO A 24 -22.11 -26.60 -38.14
N SER A 25 -23.26 -26.05 -38.13
CA SER A 25 -24.40 -26.31 -37.31
C SER A 25 -24.59 -27.81 -37.03
N ASN A 26 -24.81 -28.15 -35.77
CA ASN A 26 -25.91 -29.04 -35.47
C ASN A 26 -26.41 -28.88 -34.02
N SER A 27 -27.63 -28.63 -34.01
CA SER A 27 -28.67 -28.69 -33.04
C SER A 27 -28.72 -30.01 -32.28
N ALA A 28 -28.96 -29.92 -30.98
CA ALA A 28 -29.88 -30.72 -30.17
C ALA A 28 -29.58 -30.36 -28.70
N SER A 29 -30.43 -29.63 -28.10
CA SER A 29 -31.62 -29.99 -27.33
C SER A 29 -31.36 -30.88 -26.13
N GLU A 30 -31.81 -30.31 -25.03
CA GLU A 30 -32.31 -30.89 -23.78
C GLU A 30 -31.28 -31.11 -22.67
N SER A 31 -31.58 -30.46 -21.68
CA SER A 31 -32.27 -30.81 -20.46
C SER A 31 -31.54 -30.43 -19.20
N ALA A 32 -32.20 -29.52 -18.51
CA ALA A 32 -32.34 -29.46 -17.05
C ALA A 32 -31.09 -29.53 -16.18
N SER A 33 -30.81 -28.36 -15.66
CA SER A 33 -30.61 -28.07 -14.24
C SER A 33 -30.46 -29.29 -13.32
N PRO A 34 -29.48 -29.26 -12.42
CA PRO A 34 -29.80 -28.63 -11.16
C PRO A 34 -28.80 -27.58 -10.74
N SER A 35 -29.34 -26.54 -10.20
CA SER A 35 -28.76 -25.60 -9.29
C SER A 35 -27.87 -26.31 -8.28
N GLU A 36 -26.59 -26.26 -8.47
CA GLU A 36 -25.67 -26.47 -7.38
C GLU A 36 -25.20 -25.11 -6.91
N SER A 37 -25.70 -24.80 -5.75
CA SER A 37 -25.25 -23.79 -4.81
C SER A 37 -23.75 -23.65 -4.92
N ALA A 38 -23.27 -22.56 -5.49
CA ALA A 38 -21.91 -22.16 -5.37
C ALA A 38 -21.66 -21.88 -3.89
N SER A 39 -21.09 -22.84 -3.23
CA SER A 39 -20.45 -22.64 -1.94
C SER A 39 -19.44 -21.49 -2.10
N PRO A 40 -19.48 -20.45 -1.26
CA PRO A 40 -18.44 -19.44 -1.31
C PRO A 40 -17.12 -20.14 -1.01
N SER A 41 -16.27 -20.23 -2.00
CA SER A 41 -14.89 -20.61 -1.84
C SER A 41 -14.27 -19.54 -0.95
N VAL A 42 -14.21 -19.79 0.34
CA VAL A 42 -13.36 -19.05 1.27
C VAL A 42 -11.93 -19.39 0.87
N SER A 43 -11.37 -18.54 0.02
CA SER A 43 -9.94 -18.54 -0.23
C SER A 43 -9.27 -18.47 1.15
N PRO A 44 -8.35 -19.38 1.48
CA PRO A 44 -7.67 -19.33 2.76
C PRO A 44 -6.95 -17.99 2.83
N SER A 45 -7.38 -17.13 3.73
CA SER A 45 -6.67 -15.90 4.07
C SER A 45 -5.34 -16.35 4.65
N VAL A 46 -4.28 -16.20 3.88
CA VAL A 46 -2.93 -16.45 4.39
C VAL A 46 -2.70 -15.49 5.55
N ALA A 47 -2.44 -16.04 6.73
CA ALA A 47 -2.17 -15.25 7.91
C ALA A 47 -0.96 -14.35 7.66
N LYS A 48 -1.12 -13.04 7.82
CA LYS A 48 -0.05 -12.07 7.63
C LYS A 48 1.00 -12.22 8.73
N GLN A 49 2.25 -12.04 8.35
CA GLN A 49 3.37 -12.02 9.29
C GLN A 49 3.39 -10.70 10.07
N ASN A 50 4.00 -10.72 11.25
CA ASN A 50 4.10 -9.54 12.08
C ASN A 50 5.16 -8.57 11.56
N ALA A 51 4.77 -7.33 11.31
CA ALA A 51 5.64 -6.23 10.95
C ALA A 51 6.13 -5.50 12.21
N GLN A 52 7.44 -5.25 12.32
CA GLN A 52 8.05 -4.52 13.42
C GLN A 52 8.30 -3.08 13.00
N ILE A 53 7.61 -2.15 13.63
CA ILE A 53 7.62 -0.72 13.28
C ILE A 53 8.56 0.02 14.23
N ASN A 54 9.42 0.85 13.63
CA ASN A 54 10.30 1.78 14.34
C ASN A 54 10.01 3.21 13.89
N VAL A 55 9.96 4.14 14.85
CA VAL A 55 9.85 5.58 14.56
C VAL A 55 11.26 6.16 14.46
N ILE A 56 11.57 6.72 13.31
CA ILE A 56 12.86 7.40 13.08
C ILE A 56 12.77 8.83 13.61
N GLU A 57 11.65 9.49 13.33
CA GLU A 57 11.43 10.88 13.73
C GLU A 57 9.95 11.14 13.96
N ALA A 58 9.64 11.91 15.00
CA ALA A 58 8.31 12.45 15.23
C ALA A 58 8.47 13.83 15.86
N MET A 59 8.37 14.87 15.04
CA MET A 59 8.64 16.26 15.45
C MET A 59 7.52 17.19 15.01
N ALA A 60 7.06 18.01 15.95
CA ALA A 60 6.11 19.07 15.64
C ALA A 60 6.85 20.31 15.13
N ASP A 61 6.52 20.75 13.94
CA ASP A 61 7.01 21.98 13.34
C ASP A 61 5.93 23.06 13.46
N THR A 62 6.21 24.05 14.31
CA THR A 62 5.30 25.20 14.52
C THR A 62 5.27 26.13 13.32
N GLY A 63 6.32 26.18 12.52
CA GLY A 63 6.40 27.02 11.32
C GLY A 63 5.47 26.54 10.22
N SER A 64 5.40 25.25 9.98
CA SER A 64 4.48 24.63 9.03
C SER A 64 3.13 24.25 9.65
N GLY A 65 3.04 24.25 10.98
CA GLY A 65 1.83 23.84 11.69
C GLY A 65 1.51 22.34 11.54
N THR A 66 2.56 21.51 11.36
CA THR A 66 2.40 20.07 11.17
C THR A 66 3.26 19.25 12.14
N LEU A 67 2.82 18.03 12.41
CA LEU A 67 3.64 17.00 13.03
C LEU A 67 4.22 16.13 11.91
N LEU A 68 5.53 16.18 11.72
CA LEU A 68 6.25 15.28 10.83
C LEU A 68 6.48 13.96 11.55
N VAL A 69 6.11 12.85 10.92
CA VAL A 69 6.41 11.50 11.38
C VAL A 69 7.11 10.73 10.27
N VAL A 70 8.27 10.19 10.59
CA VAL A 70 9.04 9.29 9.73
C VAL A 70 9.20 7.95 10.44
N ALA A 71 8.81 6.88 9.77
CA ALA A 71 8.85 5.54 10.35
C ALA A 71 9.27 4.50 9.31
N GLU A 72 9.72 3.36 9.81
CA GLU A 72 10.09 2.21 8.99
C GLU A 72 9.60 0.89 9.60
N VAL A 73 9.50 -0.12 8.76
CA VAL A 73 9.30 -1.52 9.16
C VAL A 73 10.64 -2.23 9.05
N THR A 74 11.20 -2.67 10.16
CA THR A 74 12.61 -3.08 10.26
C THR A 74 12.86 -4.53 9.84
N ASN A 75 11.85 -5.37 9.83
CA ASN A 75 11.99 -6.82 9.59
C ASN A 75 11.48 -7.27 8.22
N VAL A 76 11.17 -6.34 7.32
CA VAL A 76 10.72 -6.63 5.97
C VAL A 76 11.16 -5.53 5.00
N SER A 77 11.51 -5.91 3.78
CA SER A 77 11.79 -5.00 2.68
C SER A 77 10.85 -5.31 1.52
N GLU A 78 9.80 -4.50 1.37
CA GLU A 78 8.80 -4.66 0.32
C GLU A 78 8.20 -3.33 -0.11
N THR A 79 7.69 -3.29 -1.34
CA THR A 79 6.98 -2.13 -1.89
C THR A 79 5.49 -2.44 -1.99
N GLY A 80 4.65 -1.41 -1.86
CA GLY A 80 3.19 -1.53 -2.02
C GLY A 80 2.41 -1.64 -0.71
N GLY A 81 3.10 -1.65 0.43
CA GLY A 81 2.46 -1.53 1.73
C GLY A 81 1.94 -0.11 1.99
N LYS A 82 1.14 0.03 3.03
CA LYS A 82 0.60 1.31 3.50
C LYS A 82 0.82 1.46 5.00
N CYS A 83 1.16 2.69 5.39
CA CYS A 83 1.29 3.09 6.77
C CYS A 83 0.14 4.05 7.11
N VAL A 84 -0.66 3.71 8.10
CA VAL A 84 -1.64 4.62 8.70
C VAL A 84 -1.01 5.20 9.95
N ILE A 85 -0.78 6.50 9.95
CA ILE A 85 -0.13 7.22 11.06
C ILE A 85 -1.19 8.11 11.69
N SER A 86 -1.42 7.93 12.97
CA SER A 86 -2.39 8.69 13.74
C SER A 86 -1.74 9.36 14.94
N VAL A 87 -2.19 10.55 15.25
CA VAL A 87 -1.83 11.28 16.47
C VAL A 87 -3.09 11.52 17.30
N THR A 88 -3.00 11.27 18.59
CA THR A 88 -4.06 11.55 19.54
C THR A 88 -3.55 12.51 20.61
N ALA A 89 -4.27 13.59 20.86
CA ALA A 89 -4.01 14.53 21.94
C ALA A 89 -5.34 14.86 22.64
N GLY A 90 -5.41 14.60 23.92
CA GLY A 90 -6.69 14.66 24.65
C GLY A 90 -7.75 13.75 24.01
N ALA A 91 -8.89 14.32 23.67
CA ALA A 91 -10.00 13.63 23.01
C ALA A 91 -9.96 13.73 21.46
N VAL A 92 -8.97 14.40 20.90
CA VAL A 92 -8.86 14.64 19.45
C VAL A 92 -7.84 13.69 18.83
N ALA A 93 -8.24 13.03 17.75
CA ALA A 93 -7.37 12.17 16.95
C ALA A 93 -7.36 12.63 15.49
N LYS A 94 -6.21 12.54 14.85
CA LYS A 94 -6.01 12.76 13.42
C LYS A 94 -5.17 11.67 12.82
N SER A 95 -5.40 11.33 11.57
CA SER A 95 -4.63 10.31 10.87
C SER A 95 -4.36 10.67 9.42
N VAL A 96 -3.27 10.15 8.91
CA VAL A 96 -2.93 10.17 7.49
C VAL A 96 -2.46 8.77 7.06
N THR A 97 -2.75 8.45 5.81
CA THR A 97 -2.26 7.21 5.19
C THR A 97 -1.20 7.57 4.16
N VAL A 98 -0.04 6.94 4.27
CA VAL A 98 1.06 7.10 3.33
C VAL A 98 1.44 5.76 2.72
N ASN A 99 2.05 5.79 1.55
CA ASN A 99 2.62 4.59 0.94
C ASN A 99 3.90 4.17 1.66
N ALA A 100 4.26 2.92 1.48
CA ALA A 100 5.52 2.38 1.95
C ALA A 100 6.29 1.77 0.79
N GLU A 101 7.60 1.94 0.80
CA GLU A 101 8.51 1.45 -0.22
C GLU A 101 9.68 0.69 0.38
N ALA A 102 10.16 -0.29 -0.39
CA ALA A 102 11.34 -1.05 -0.01
C ALA A 102 12.58 -0.15 0.08
N ASN A 103 13.31 -0.30 1.15
CA ASN A 103 14.68 0.17 1.32
C ASN A 103 15.62 -1.04 1.35
N ALA A 104 16.92 -0.84 1.50
CA ALA A 104 17.93 -1.92 1.41
C ALA A 104 17.65 -3.11 2.35
N ALA A 105 17.17 -2.86 3.57
CA ALA A 105 16.90 -3.89 4.58
C ALA A 105 15.60 -3.66 5.36
N SER A 106 14.81 -2.66 4.98
CA SER A 106 13.59 -2.27 5.68
C SER A 106 12.54 -1.81 4.67
N THR A 107 11.34 -1.55 5.13
CA THR A 107 10.31 -0.86 4.36
C THR A 107 10.08 0.51 5.00
N GLN A 108 10.26 1.56 4.24
CA GLN A 108 10.10 2.93 4.72
C GLN A 108 8.68 3.43 4.44
N CYS A 109 7.98 3.89 5.48
CA CYS A 109 6.79 4.69 5.32
C CYS A 109 7.18 6.07 4.80
N PHE A 110 6.48 6.59 3.78
CA PHE A 110 6.72 7.96 3.35
C PHE A 110 6.47 8.94 4.50
N PRO A 111 7.23 10.06 4.56
CA PRO A 111 7.04 11.06 5.60
C PRO A 111 5.60 11.53 5.68
N ALA A 112 5.02 11.48 6.87
CA ALA A 112 3.65 11.89 7.13
C ALA A 112 3.64 13.27 7.78
N ASN A 113 2.89 14.20 7.22
CA ASN A 113 2.67 15.52 7.79
C ASN A 113 1.22 15.60 8.30
N ILE A 114 1.04 15.61 9.60
CA ILE A 114 -0.28 15.65 10.24
C ILE A 114 -0.53 17.08 10.71
N PRO A 115 -1.62 17.74 10.27
CA PRO A 115 -1.93 19.11 10.71
C PRO A 115 -2.13 19.19 12.21
N LEU A 116 -1.43 20.12 12.87
CA LEU A 116 -1.55 20.37 14.31
C LEU A 116 -2.82 21.15 14.67
N ALA A 117 -3.42 21.87 13.71
CA ALA A 117 -4.60 22.69 13.93
C ALA A 117 -5.72 21.86 14.57
N GLY A 118 -6.26 22.33 15.70
CA GLY A 118 -7.33 21.63 16.42
C GLY A 118 -6.89 20.49 17.33
N LEU A 119 -5.59 20.18 17.40
CA LEU A 119 -5.05 19.31 18.45
C LEU A 119 -4.78 20.11 19.71
N PRO A 120 -5.18 19.61 20.89
CA PRO A 120 -4.80 20.24 22.16
C PRO A 120 -3.30 20.25 22.33
N LYS A 121 -2.77 21.34 22.89
CA LYS A 121 -1.35 21.45 23.25
C LYS A 121 -0.99 20.53 24.40
N GLY A 122 0.25 20.08 24.43
CA GLY A 122 0.78 19.23 25.47
C GLY A 122 1.06 17.81 25.03
N ALA A 123 0.84 16.84 25.89
CA ALA A 123 1.16 15.45 25.62
C ALA A 123 0.24 14.86 24.53
N GLY A 124 0.87 14.30 23.49
CA GLY A 124 0.22 13.53 22.44
C GLY A 124 0.83 12.14 22.30
N LYS A 125 0.15 11.29 21.57
CA LYS A 125 0.59 9.93 21.28
C LYS A 125 0.45 9.67 19.77
N VAL A 126 1.48 9.12 19.17
CA VAL A 126 1.48 8.63 17.80
C VAL A 126 1.27 7.12 17.80
N SER A 127 0.44 6.64 16.91
CA SER A 127 0.28 5.23 16.59
C SER A 127 0.46 5.03 15.10
N ILE A 128 1.13 3.95 14.72
CA ILE A 128 1.43 3.62 13.33
C ILE A 128 0.99 2.20 13.06
N THR A 129 0.18 2.00 12.04
CA THR A 129 -0.22 0.68 11.57
C THR A 129 0.31 0.45 10.16
N TYR A 130 1.07 -0.60 9.99
CA TYR A 130 1.53 -1.07 8.70
C TYR A 130 0.66 -2.20 8.20
N ASN A 131 0.35 -2.20 6.91
CA ASN A 131 -0.40 -3.25 6.26
C ASN A 131 0.03 -3.43 4.81
N SER A 132 0.37 -4.66 4.45
CA SER A 132 0.66 -5.10 3.09
C SER A 132 -0.04 -6.41 2.79
N THR A 133 0.28 -7.04 1.67
CA THR A 133 -0.26 -8.35 1.34
C THR A 133 0.23 -9.43 2.31
N GLY A 134 1.51 -9.39 2.70
CA GLY A 134 2.15 -10.42 3.51
C GLY A 134 2.36 -10.05 4.98
N TYR A 135 2.29 -8.78 5.33
CA TYR A 135 2.66 -8.29 6.66
C TYR A 135 1.65 -7.31 7.24
N GLN A 136 1.56 -7.31 8.56
CA GLN A 136 0.82 -6.30 9.30
C GLN A 136 1.46 -6.09 10.68
N GLY A 137 1.37 -4.89 11.20
CA GLY A 137 1.89 -4.56 12.51
C GLY A 137 1.37 -3.22 13.00
N THR A 138 1.44 -3.01 14.31
CA THR A 138 1.04 -1.74 14.93
C THR A 138 2.02 -1.38 16.02
N LEU A 139 2.50 -0.14 15.95
CA LEU A 139 3.20 0.52 17.06
C LEU A 139 2.23 1.52 17.68
N SER A 140 2.07 1.49 18.98
CA SER A 140 1.14 2.35 19.71
C SER A 140 1.82 3.15 20.80
N ASN A 141 1.22 4.29 21.15
CA ASN A 141 1.62 5.11 22.29
C ASN A 141 3.03 5.73 22.21
N TYR A 142 3.55 5.98 21.02
CA TYR A 142 4.78 6.74 20.89
C TYR A 142 4.53 8.20 21.35
N ALA A 143 5.25 8.64 22.38
CA ALA A 143 5.01 9.95 22.99
C ALA A 143 5.52 11.08 22.11
N VAL A 144 4.72 12.12 21.94
CA VAL A 144 5.06 13.37 21.26
C VAL A 144 4.55 14.57 22.07
N THR A 145 5.10 15.74 21.79
CA THR A 145 4.62 16.98 22.39
C THR A 145 3.98 17.84 21.32
N ILE A 146 2.75 18.26 21.53
CA ILE A 146 2.03 19.23 20.68
C ILE A 146 2.30 20.63 21.23
N PRO A 147 2.93 21.54 20.44
CA PRO A 147 3.36 22.86 20.90
C PRO A 147 2.23 23.86 21.15
#